data_f99bafa02c76afe95dd00caa86737bfa
#
_entry.id   f99bafa02c76afe95dd00caa86737bfa
#
_cell.length_a   1.000
_cell.length_b   1.000
_cell.length_c   1.000
_cell.angle_alpha   90.00
_cell.angle_beta   90.00
_cell.angle_gamma   90.00
#
_symmetry.space_group_name_H-M   'P 1'
#
loop_
_entity.id
_entity.type
_entity.pdbx_description
1 polymer ?
#
loop_
_entity_poly.entity_id
_entity_poly.type
_entity_poly.pdbx_seq_one_letter_code
_entity_poly.pdbx_strand_id
1 'polypeptide(L)'
;MIMSKQIEVIEVGPRDGFQSVKCTPPIPTEIKLDVIDRLVAAGVKHIEYTSFVSPKAIPQLADAKAVTEVVLKKYPDLDLFALVPNLRGAQNAYELGLRKVCYVVSLSTSHNKANINRTHEQSLEAYKEIRAAYPDMNIVVDLATTFGCPFEGKYN
;
A
#
# COMPACT_ATOMS: atom_id res chain seq x y z
N MET A 1 12.98 -24.83 24.98
CA MET A 1 13.61 -23.93 23.98
C MET A 1 12.53 -23.01 23.48
N ILE A 2 12.46 -21.77 23.97
CA ILE A 2 11.49 -20.78 23.53
C ILE A 2 11.96 -20.33 22.14
N MET A 3 11.26 -20.77 21.10
CA MET A 3 11.49 -20.21 19.76
C MET A 3 11.07 -18.75 19.81
N SER A 4 12.03 -17.83 19.74
CA SER A 4 11.72 -16.41 19.54
C SER A 4 11.01 -16.28 18.20
N LYS A 5 9.72 -15.94 18.22
CA LYS A 5 9.02 -15.56 17.00
C LYS A 5 9.69 -14.29 16.48
N GLN A 6 10.29 -14.39 15.32
CA GLN A 6 10.85 -13.24 14.63
C GLN A 6 9.66 -12.41 14.11
N ILE A 7 9.61 -11.13 14.50
CA ILE A 7 8.58 -10.20 14.04
C ILE A 7 9.23 -9.32 12.97
N GLU A 8 8.59 -9.22 11.83
CA GLU A 8 8.96 -8.27 10.77
C GLU A 8 8.16 -6.97 10.95
N VAL A 9 8.85 -5.85 10.94
CA VAL A 9 8.23 -4.51 11.01
C VAL A 9 8.21 -3.93 9.61
N ILE A 10 7.02 -3.51 9.17
CA ILE A 10 6.80 -2.86 7.88
C ILE A 10 6.62 -1.37 8.13
N GLU A 11 7.41 -0.54 7.46
CA GLU A 11 7.25 0.90 7.48
C GLU A 11 6.23 1.35 6.43
N VAL A 12 5.22 2.09 6.86
CA VAL A 12 4.13 2.56 6.00
C VAL A 12 4.02 4.09 5.94
N GLY A 13 4.88 4.82 6.63
CA GLY A 13 4.91 6.28 6.66
C GLY A 13 4.99 6.93 5.28
N PRO A 14 5.83 6.41 4.35
CA PRO A 14 5.90 6.94 2.98
C PRO A 14 4.61 6.77 2.17
N ARG A 15 3.73 5.84 2.53
CA ARG A 15 2.42 5.67 1.93
C ARG A 15 1.33 6.29 2.79
N ASP A 16 1.05 5.73 3.95
CA ASP A 16 -0.09 6.11 4.80
C ASP A 16 0.13 7.46 5.49
N GLY A 17 1.36 7.71 5.94
CA GLY A 17 1.74 8.98 6.52
C GLY A 17 1.59 10.11 5.51
N PHE A 18 2.18 10.02 4.32
CA PHE A 18 2.06 11.06 3.30
C PHE A 18 0.62 11.24 2.80
N GLN A 19 -0.14 10.16 2.65
CA GLN A 19 -1.56 10.22 2.27
C GLN A 19 -2.36 11.14 3.21
N SER A 20 -2.02 11.17 4.48
CA SER A 20 -2.73 11.91 5.53
C SER A 20 -2.32 13.39 5.62
N VAL A 21 -1.24 13.80 4.96
CA VAL A 21 -0.75 15.18 5.02
C VAL A 21 -1.64 16.11 4.21
N LYS A 22 -2.12 17.16 4.88
CA LYS A 22 -2.95 18.20 4.27
C LYS A 22 -2.09 19.41 3.90
N CYS A 23 -1.47 19.37 2.74
CA CYS A 23 -0.74 20.51 2.19
C CYS A 23 -1.05 20.72 0.70
N THR A 24 -0.92 21.96 0.25
CA THR A 24 -1.06 22.38 -1.15
C THR A 24 0.08 23.35 -1.46
N PRO A 25 0.93 23.05 -2.46
CA PRO A 25 0.91 21.86 -3.33
C PRO A 25 1.21 20.55 -2.58
N PRO A 26 1.01 19.38 -3.22
CA PRO A 26 1.43 18.09 -2.66
C PRO A 26 2.92 18.04 -2.33
N ILE A 27 3.30 17.14 -1.42
CA ILE A 27 4.70 16.92 -1.04
C ILE A 27 5.51 16.60 -2.31
N PRO A 28 6.61 17.33 -2.57
CA PRO A 28 7.47 17.04 -3.71
C PRO A 28 8.05 15.62 -3.69
N THR A 29 8.21 15.03 -4.87
CA THR A 29 8.77 13.68 -5.04
C THR A 29 10.14 13.53 -4.38
N GLU A 30 10.99 14.55 -4.48
CA GLU A 30 12.35 14.56 -3.91
C GLU A 30 12.33 14.43 -2.38
N ILE A 31 11.36 15.05 -1.70
CA ILE A 31 11.20 14.94 -0.24
C ILE A 31 10.77 13.52 0.13
N LYS A 32 9.87 12.91 -0.65
CA LYS A 32 9.45 11.52 -0.42
C LYS A 32 10.62 10.55 -0.59
N LEU A 33 11.43 10.75 -1.62
CA LEU A 33 12.62 9.95 -1.86
C LEU A 33 13.66 10.14 -0.75
N ASP A 34 13.90 11.36 -0.26
CA ASP A 34 14.80 11.62 0.87
C ASP A 34 14.33 10.91 2.15
N VAL A 35 13.02 10.90 2.42
CA VAL A 35 12.46 10.16 3.56
C VAL A 35 12.70 8.66 3.40
N ILE A 36 12.45 8.08 2.23
CA ILE A 36 12.72 6.66 1.97
C ILE A 36 14.21 6.36 2.13
N ASP A 37 15.11 7.22 1.62
CA ASP A 37 16.55 7.07 1.76
C ASP A 37 16.99 7.04 3.23
N ARG A 38 16.43 7.91 4.06
CA ARG A 38 16.71 7.95 5.52
C ARG A 38 16.19 6.71 6.24
N LEU A 39 15.03 6.20 5.85
CA LEU A 39 14.49 4.95 6.40
C LEU A 39 15.41 3.77 6.08
N VAL A 40 15.86 3.67 4.85
CA VAL A 40 16.82 2.64 4.42
C VAL A 40 18.15 2.78 5.15
N ALA A 41 18.67 4.01 5.28
CA ALA A 41 19.90 4.28 6.04
C ALA A 41 19.77 3.94 7.53
N ALA A 42 18.55 4.02 8.09
CA ALA A 42 18.24 3.59 9.46
C ALA A 42 18.06 2.06 9.59
N GLY A 43 18.20 1.31 8.50
CA GLY A 43 18.13 -0.15 8.51
C GLY A 43 16.75 -0.75 8.26
N VAL A 44 15.76 0.05 7.84
CA VAL A 44 14.43 -0.42 7.46
C VAL A 44 14.53 -1.22 6.15
N LYS A 45 13.96 -2.42 6.13
CA LYS A 45 14.04 -3.33 4.97
C LYS A 45 12.70 -3.58 4.28
N HIS A 46 11.59 -3.37 4.97
CA HIS A 46 10.24 -3.64 4.48
C HIS A 46 9.48 -2.31 4.44
N ILE A 47 9.17 -1.80 3.26
CA ILE A 47 8.57 -0.46 3.10
C ILE A 47 7.39 -0.51 2.13
N GLU A 48 6.23 -0.10 2.61
CA GLU A 48 5.11 0.28 1.76
C GLU A 48 5.30 1.75 1.36
N TYR A 49 5.90 1.99 0.20
CA TYR A 49 6.47 3.30 -0.14
C TYR A 49 5.52 4.23 -0.90
N THR A 50 4.42 3.74 -1.48
CA THR A 50 3.45 4.54 -2.24
C THR A 50 2.13 3.78 -2.47
N SER A 51 1.21 4.39 -3.22
CA SER A 51 -0.04 3.77 -3.64
C SER A 51 -0.41 4.16 -5.07
N PHE A 52 -0.89 3.18 -5.85
CA PHE A 52 -1.43 3.38 -7.21
C PHE A 52 -2.94 3.70 -7.19
N VAL A 53 -3.37 4.52 -6.25
CA VAL A 53 -4.73 5.07 -6.20
C VAL A 53 -4.91 6.19 -7.23
N SER A 54 -6.17 6.58 -7.47
CA SER A 54 -6.46 7.72 -8.35
C SER A 54 -5.81 9.00 -7.81
N PRO A 55 -5.02 9.73 -8.62
CA PRO A 55 -4.47 11.04 -8.23
C PRO A 55 -5.53 12.07 -7.82
N LYS A 56 -6.75 11.93 -8.33
CA LYS A 56 -7.88 12.79 -7.94
C LYS A 56 -8.36 12.48 -6.51
N ALA A 57 -8.28 11.21 -6.10
CA ALA A 57 -8.67 10.81 -4.76
C ALA A 57 -7.59 11.15 -3.73
N ILE A 58 -6.33 10.90 -4.05
CA ILE A 58 -5.18 11.13 -3.17
C ILE A 58 -4.08 11.90 -3.93
N PRO A 59 -4.18 13.23 -4.02
CA PRO A 59 -3.19 14.05 -4.74
C PRO A 59 -1.76 13.89 -4.21
N GLN A 60 -1.61 13.60 -2.91
CA GLN A 60 -0.31 13.40 -2.26
C GLN A 60 0.46 12.21 -2.84
N LEU A 61 -0.20 11.22 -3.46
CA LEU A 61 0.43 10.02 -4.02
C LEU A 61 0.33 9.99 -5.56
N ALA A 62 0.05 11.14 -6.18
CA ALA A 62 -0.09 11.25 -7.64
C ALA A 62 1.20 10.91 -8.41
N ASP A 63 2.34 11.03 -7.76
CA ASP A 63 3.68 10.76 -8.28
C ASP A 63 4.17 9.32 -8.08
N ALA A 64 3.27 8.39 -7.76
CA ALA A 64 3.60 6.98 -7.50
C ALA A 64 4.51 6.35 -8.57
N LYS A 65 4.29 6.67 -9.85
CA LYS A 65 5.15 6.21 -10.95
C LYS A 65 6.60 6.68 -10.76
N ALA A 66 6.81 7.99 -10.58
CA ALA A 66 8.14 8.57 -10.45
C ALA A 66 8.89 8.03 -9.23
N VAL A 67 8.21 7.91 -8.09
CA VAL A 67 8.78 7.31 -6.88
C VAL A 67 9.18 5.85 -7.15
N THR A 68 8.30 5.05 -7.78
CA THR A 68 8.55 3.64 -8.07
C THR A 68 9.76 3.43 -8.97
N GLU A 69 9.89 4.19 -10.07
CA GLU A 69 11.01 4.10 -11.00
C GLU A 69 12.38 4.33 -10.30
N VAL A 70 12.41 5.23 -9.31
CA VAL A 70 13.63 5.52 -8.55
C VAL A 70 13.91 4.44 -7.52
N VAL A 71 12.93 4.09 -6.68
CA VAL A 71 13.17 3.19 -5.54
C VAL A 71 13.49 1.76 -5.97
N LEU A 72 12.82 1.22 -7.00
CA LEU A 72 13.11 -0.12 -7.50
C LEU A 72 14.51 -0.23 -8.10
N LYS A 73 14.98 0.83 -8.75
CA LYS A 73 16.34 0.90 -9.31
C LYS A 73 17.39 1.04 -8.21
N LYS A 74 17.11 1.86 -7.20
CA LYS A 74 18.06 2.21 -6.14
C LYS A 74 18.20 1.12 -5.09
N TYR A 75 17.12 0.38 -4.83
CA TYR A 75 17.02 -0.57 -3.74
C TYR A 75 16.45 -1.92 -4.18
N PRO A 76 17.11 -2.63 -5.12
CA PRO A 76 16.59 -3.87 -5.71
C PRO A 76 16.48 -5.04 -4.70
N ASP A 77 17.25 -4.98 -3.61
CA ASP A 77 17.32 -6.05 -2.60
C ASP A 77 16.39 -5.83 -1.40
N LEU A 78 15.65 -4.71 -1.37
CA LEU A 78 14.72 -4.43 -0.29
C LEU A 78 13.32 -4.98 -0.59
N ASP A 79 12.59 -5.31 0.46
CA ASP A 79 11.19 -5.69 0.37
C ASP A 79 10.31 -4.45 0.22
N LEU A 80 10.21 -3.98 -1.02
CA LEU A 80 9.45 -2.79 -1.41
C LEU A 80 8.12 -3.18 -2.03
N PHE A 81 7.04 -2.54 -1.58
CA PHE A 81 5.71 -2.76 -2.15
C PHE A 81 4.85 -1.50 -2.09
N ALA A 82 3.75 -1.51 -2.82
CA ALA A 82 2.83 -0.40 -2.90
C ALA A 82 1.37 -0.87 -2.81
N LEU A 83 0.49 -0.02 -2.33
CA LEU A 83 -0.93 -0.31 -2.29
C LEU A 83 -1.53 -0.19 -3.70
N VAL A 84 -2.37 -1.16 -4.06
CA VAL A 84 -3.17 -1.15 -5.29
C VAL A 84 -4.66 -1.30 -4.96
N PRO A 85 -5.52 -0.38 -5.40
CA PRO A 85 -6.94 -0.42 -5.05
C PRO A 85 -7.78 -1.30 -6.00
N ASN A 86 -7.24 -1.68 -7.15
CA ASN A 86 -7.94 -2.39 -8.22
C ASN A 86 -6.98 -2.89 -9.31
N LEU A 87 -7.54 -3.56 -10.32
CA LEU A 87 -6.79 -4.09 -11.46
C LEU A 87 -5.97 -3.02 -12.19
N ARG A 88 -6.51 -1.81 -12.37
CA ARG A 88 -5.77 -0.71 -13.03
C ARG A 88 -4.54 -0.28 -12.23
N GLY A 89 -4.67 -0.16 -10.90
CA GLY A 89 -3.53 0.12 -10.02
C GLY A 89 -2.47 -0.98 -10.08
N ALA A 90 -2.91 -2.24 -10.07
CA ALA A 90 -2.02 -3.39 -10.18
C ALA A 90 -1.29 -3.42 -11.54
N GLN A 91 -1.99 -3.13 -12.65
CA GLN A 91 -1.39 -3.00 -13.96
C GLN A 91 -0.28 -1.94 -13.99
N ASN A 92 -0.56 -0.73 -13.49
CA ASN A 92 0.42 0.36 -13.44
C ASN A 92 1.66 -0.04 -12.63
N ALA A 93 1.48 -0.71 -11.50
CA ALA A 93 2.58 -1.20 -10.67
C ALA A 93 3.41 -2.29 -11.39
N TYR A 94 2.72 -3.24 -12.02
CA TYR A 94 3.34 -4.36 -12.72
C TYR A 94 4.17 -3.92 -13.94
N GLU A 95 3.67 -2.97 -14.73
CA GLU A 95 4.37 -2.39 -15.89
C GLU A 95 5.67 -1.68 -15.50
N LEU A 96 5.76 -1.17 -14.27
CA LEU A 96 6.98 -0.56 -13.70
C LEU A 96 7.96 -1.58 -13.11
N GLY A 97 7.63 -2.86 -13.14
CA GLY A 97 8.47 -3.92 -12.59
C GLY A 97 8.18 -4.31 -11.14
N LEU A 98 7.21 -3.66 -10.47
CA LEU A 98 6.83 -4.03 -9.11
C LEU A 98 6.14 -5.41 -9.10
N ARG A 99 6.56 -6.31 -8.22
CA ARG A 99 6.05 -7.69 -8.13
C ARG A 99 5.41 -8.01 -6.77
N LYS A 100 5.48 -7.08 -5.82
CA LYS A 100 4.80 -7.19 -4.53
C LYS A 100 3.90 -5.98 -4.32
N VAL A 101 2.63 -6.22 -3.98
CA VAL A 101 1.63 -5.17 -3.74
C VAL A 101 0.81 -5.47 -2.50
N CYS A 102 0.21 -4.43 -1.92
CA CYS A 102 -0.78 -4.54 -0.86
C CYS A 102 -2.18 -4.30 -1.42
N TYR A 103 -3.13 -5.14 -1.03
CA TYR A 103 -4.55 -4.99 -1.32
C TYR A 103 -5.33 -4.95 0.00
N VAL A 104 -6.07 -3.87 0.24
CA VAL A 104 -6.77 -3.66 1.51
C VAL A 104 -8.24 -4.04 1.41
N VAL A 105 -8.72 -4.82 2.37
CA VAL A 105 -10.14 -5.12 2.59
C VAL A 105 -10.45 -4.90 4.06
N SER A 106 -11.54 -4.19 4.36
CA SER A 106 -11.98 -4.03 5.75
C SER A 106 -12.95 -5.13 6.13
N LEU A 107 -12.82 -5.69 7.34
CA LEU A 107 -13.79 -6.68 7.86
C LEU A 107 -15.14 -6.04 8.13
N SER A 108 -15.19 -4.76 8.52
CA SER A 108 -16.41 -3.98 8.68
C SER A 108 -17.02 -3.62 7.34
N THR A 109 -18.29 -3.90 7.13
CA THR A 109 -19.05 -3.50 5.95
C THR A 109 -19.09 -1.98 5.80
N SER A 110 -19.37 -1.26 6.88
CA SER A 110 -19.46 0.20 6.91
C SER A 110 -18.12 0.84 6.57
N HIS A 111 -17.02 0.32 7.15
CA HIS A 111 -15.69 0.84 6.86
C HIS A 111 -15.24 0.49 5.43
N ASN A 112 -15.50 -0.73 4.95
CA ASN A 112 -15.17 -1.10 3.56
C ASN A 112 -15.91 -0.19 2.56
N LYS A 113 -17.17 0.10 2.83
CA LYS A 113 -17.96 1.03 2.01
C LYS A 113 -17.43 2.46 2.07
N ALA A 114 -17.07 2.94 3.25
CA ALA A 114 -16.53 4.29 3.43
C ALA A 114 -15.13 4.45 2.81
N ASN A 115 -14.26 3.44 2.93
CA ASN A 115 -12.87 3.51 2.51
C ASN A 115 -12.70 3.33 0.99
N ILE A 116 -13.35 2.32 0.40
CA ILE A 116 -13.16 1.95 -1.01
C ILE A 116 -14.44 1.93 -1.82
N ASN A 117 -15.58 2.34 -1.23
CA ASN A 117 -16.90 2.36 -1.85
C ASN A 117 -17.35 1.02 -2.47
N ARG A 118 -17.02 -0.11 -1.81
CA ARG A 118 -17.33 -1.46 -2.26
C ARG A 118 -17.99 -2.28 -1.17
N THR A 119 -18.78 -3.30 -1.59
CA THR A 119 -19.15 -4.42 -0.72
C THR A 119 -17.97 -5.40 -0.58
N HIS A 120 -18.07 -6.37 0.33
CA HIS A 120 -17.06 -7.42 0.47
C HIS A 120 -16.96 -8.29 -0.80
N GLU A 121 -18.10 -8.63 -1.41
CA GLU A 121 -18.16 -9.41 -2.66
C GLU A 121 -17.44 -8.67 -3.79
N GLN A 122 -17.70 -7.36 -3.93
CA GLN A 122 -17.03 -6.52 -4.93
C GLN A 122 -15.52 -6.41 -4.67
N SER A 123 -15.10 -6.36 -3.42
CA SER A 123 -13.68 -6.34 -3.04
C SER A 123 -13.02 -7.68 -3.37
N LEU A 124 -13.70 -8.80 -3.07
CA LEU A 124 -13.18 -10.13 -3.39
C LEU A 124 -13.09 -10.35 -4.91
N GLU A 125 -14.07 -9.88 -5.68
CA GLU A 125 -14.03 -10.01 -7.13
C GLU A 125 -12.88 -9.20 -7.72
N ALA A 126 -12.70 -7.95 -7.30
CA ALA A 126 -11.56 -7.13 -7.72
C ALA A 126 -10.19 -7.75 -7.36
N TYR A 127 -10.09 -8.43 -6.21
CA TYR A 127 -8.90 -9.21 -5.87
C TYR A 127 -8.66 -10.37 -6.83
N LYS A 128 -9.71 -11.13 -7.17
CA LYS A 128 -9.62 -12.25 -8.11
C LYS A 128 -9.22 -11.79 -9.51
N GLU A 129 -9.73 -10.64 -9.98
CA GLU A 129 -9.32 -10.02 -11.24
C GLU A 129 -7.82 -9.74 -11.28
N ILE A 130 -7.26 -9.12 -10.19
CA ILE A 130 -5.83 -8.86 -10.09
C ILE A 130 -5.04 -10.17 -10.11
N ARG A 131 -5.48 -11.16 -9.32
CA ARG A 131 -4.80 -12.45 -9.20
C ARG A 131 -4.80 -13.25 -10.51
N ALA A 132 -5.89 -13.17 -11.28
CA ALA A 132 -6.00 -13.82 -12.59
C ALA A 132 -5.11 -13.13 -13.64
N ALA A 133 -5.05 -11.80 -13.63
CA ALA A 133 -4.26 -11.04 -14.60
C ALA A 133 -2.74 -11.12 -14.32
N TYR A 134 -2.34 -11.23 -13.06
CA TYR A 134 -0.94 -11.22 -12.61
C TYR A 134 -0.66 -12.37 -11.63
N PRO A 135 -0.58 -13.63 -12.11
CA PRO A 135 -0.43 -14.81 -11.24
C PRO A 135 0.92 -14.86 -10.50
N ASP A 136 1.94 -14.18 -11.01
CA ASP A 136 3.28 -14.06 -10.41
C ASP A 136 3.40 -12.88 -9.43
N MET A 137 2.39 -12.01 -9.35
CA MET A 137 2.39 -10.91 -8.38
C MET A 137 2.16 -11.43 -6.96
N ASN A 138 3.05 -11.07 -6.04
CA ASN A 138 2.85 -11.31 -4.62
C ASN A 138 1.86 -10.26 -4.06
N ILE A 139 0.67 -10.69 -3.66
CA ILE A 139 -0.36 -9.81 -3.13
C ILE A 139 -0.49 -10.04 -1.62
N VAL A 140 -0.03 -9.09 -0.84
CA VAL A 140 -0.30 -9.02 0.60
C VAL A 140 -1.72 -8.48 0.78
N VAL A 141 -2.56 -9.21 1.49
CA VAL A 141 -3.91 -8.75 1.83
C VAL A 141 -3.90 -8.17 3.24
N ASP A 142 -4.17 -6.88 3.33
CA ASP A 142 -4.35 -6.19 4.61
C ASP A 142 -5.82 -6.23 5.01
N LEU A 143 -6.10 -6.84 6.16
CA LEU A 143 -7.45 -6.94 6.75
C LEU A 143 -7.65 -5.81 7.76
N ALA A 144 -8.14 -4.67 7.26
CA ALA A 144 -8.41 -3.51 8.11
C ALA A 144 -9.60 -3.77 9.05
N THR A 145 -9.63 -3.05 10.17
CA THR A 145 -10.67 -3.11 11.22
C THR A 145 -10.81 -4.46 11.94
N THR A 146 -9.77 -5.31 11.92
CA THR A 146 -9.78 -6.64 12.53
C THR A 146 -10.08 -6.62 14.05
N PHE A 147 -9.62 -5.58 14.75
CA PHE A 147 -9.79 -5.44 16.21
C PHE A 147 -10.89 -4.47 16.62
N GLY A 148 -11.60 -3.91 15.67
CA GLY A 148 -12.68 -2.97 15.88
C GLY A 148 -12.82 -1.97 14.75
N CYS A 149 -14.01 -1.38 14.65
CA CYS A 149 -14.39 -0.46 13.58
C CYS A 149 -14.81 0.89 14.15
N PRO A 150 -14.37 2.03 13.59
CA PRO A 150 -14.82 3.34 14.03
C PRO A 150 -16.32 3.59 13.83
N PHE A 151 -16.98 2.81 12.95
CA PHE A 151 -18.41 2.91 12.68
C PHE A 151 -19.24 1.87 13.43
N GLU A 152 -18.74 0.65 13.60
CA GLU A 152 -19.48 -0.51 14.13
C GLU A 152 -19.01 -0.90 15.55
N GLY A 153 -17.97 -0.27 16.06
CA GLY A 153 -17.42 -0.54 17.38
C GLY A 153 -16.50 -1.76 17.43
N LYS A 154 -16.37 -2.36 18.61
CA LYS A 154 -15.55 -3.56 18.82
C LYS A 154 -16.29 -4.80 18.35
N TYR A 155 -15.55 -5.70 17.72
CA TYR A 155 -16.03 -7.07 17.49
C TYR A 155 -15.74 -7.93 18.74
N ASN A 156 -16.71 -8.74 19.13
CA ASN A 156 -16.57 -9.69 20.23
C ASN A 156 -16.03 -11.02 19.73
#